data_b4111fc58943efdd45e97226e290750f
#
_entry.id   b4111fc58943efdd45e97226e290750f
#
_cell.length_a   1.000
_cell.length_b   1.000
_cell.length_c   1.000
_cell.angle_alpha   90.00
_cell.angle_beta   90.00
_cell.angle_gamma   90.00
#
_symmetry.space_group_name_H-M   'P 1'
#
loop_
_entity.id
_entity.type
_entity.pdbx_description
1 polymer ?
#
loop_
_entity_poly.entity_id
_entity_poly.type
_entity_poly.pdbx_seq_one_letter_code
_entity_poly.pdbx_strand_id
1 'polypeptide(L)'
;MPDKAKAGKPVSSVIKNRGGGVVIERPGSELGVWERWYVRESGNAELLEPGDPLPQKTSRIVVLPSAFLFSWPLWIALEGDSRELVKMELAGRHLLKKGMEEGLTALPIAQIGERRLVLATTTDEPFPADAMPDGWKSASHFEIPARLRSLQGNPDLLLWQEQGVIHAAFYREGQIVWFCPVRRGLSGTTLHRASLRLLSEGILGHLPYRILLEVIASKERDALASELVTRFPGASISSLSEVPPPSVPKILIDLPPAAARQARLSKQRADRFLSIGSMAAILYLLLLAWGSGDLLIRQAALKKIRGETARLEVPARRARAESERWTALRPAIDPTTYPLDLLAAVAAPTEGGKVRLTNFNLELGRLQISGEATDVTQAYAFIEQLKKSPLLQEYDWTAGQPQLAGKNSVKFEMEGARAGATHTTP
;
A
#
# COMPACT_ATOMS: atom_id res chain seq x y z
N MET A 1 -38.02 -5.16 12.43
CA MET A 1 -37.45 -3.80 12.29
C MET A 1 -36.87 -3.70 10.89
N PRO A 2 -37.41 -2.89 9.98
CA PRO A 2 -36.88 -2.77 8.64
C PRO A 2 -35.68 -1.80 8.62
N ASP A 3 -34.65 -2.23 7.92
CA ASP A 3 -33.41 -1.53 7.65
C ASP A 3 -33.68 -0.13 7.07
N LYS A 4 -33.11 0.90 7.71
CA LYS A 4 -33.11 2.26 7.19
C LYS A 4 -32.18 2.30 5.96
N ALA A 5 -32.77 2.23 4.77
CA ALA A 5 -32.09 2.55 3.53
C ALA A 5 -31.42 3.93 3.68
N LYS A 6 -30.10 3.97 3.62
CA LYS A 6 -29.33 5.23 3.58
C LYS A 6 -29.73 5.97 2.30
N ALA A 7 -30.52 7.02 2.47
CA ALA A 7 -30.77 7.97 1.40
C ALA A 7 -29.44 8.47 0.85
N GLY A 8 -29.17 8.15 -0.43
CA GLY A 8 -27.99 8.62 -1.12
C GLY A 8 -27.92 10.14 -1.08
N LYS A 9 -26.90 10.69 -0.43
CA LYS A 9 -26.66 12.14 -0.45
C LYS A 9 -26.51 12.57 -1.91
N PRO A 10 -27.22 13.65 -2.34
CA PRO A 10 -26.97 14.20 -3.66
C PRO A 10 -25.47 14.54 -3.76
N VAL A 11 -24.83 14.08 -4.82
CA VAL A 11 -23.43 14.43 -5.13
C VAL A 11 -23.42 15.88 -5.62
N SER A 12 -23.67 16.83 -4.71
CA SER A 12 -23.40 18.22 -4.94
C SER A 12 -21.93 18.45 -4.61
N SER A 13 -21.09 18.44 -5.63
CA SER A 13 -19.71 18.88 -5.48
C SER A 13 -19.70 20.39 -5.30
N VAL A 14 -19.74 20.84 -4.05
CA VAL A 14 -19.39 22.20 -3.71
C VAL A 14 -17.92 22.36 -4.09
N ILE A 15 -17.61 23.28 -5.01
CA ILE A 15 -16.22 23.64 -5.31
C ILE A 15 -15.62 24.14 -4.00
N LYS A 16 -14.85 23.31 -3.31
CA LYS A 16 -13.95 23.77 -2.27
C LYS A 16 -12.80 24.46 -2.98
N ASN A 17 -12.95 25.75 -3.26
CA ASN A 17 -11.88 26.60 -3.76
C ASN A 17 -10.70 26.52 -2.79
N ARG A 18 -9.66 25.81 -3.18
CA ARG A 18 -8.36 25.81 -2.51
C ARG A 18 -7.52 26.96 -3.07
N GLY A 19 -7.97 28.23 -2.85
CA GLY A 19 -7.14 29.41 -3.11
C GLY A 19 -6.73 29.64 -4.55
N GLY A 20 -7.53 29.20 -5.54
CA GLY A 20 -7.31 29.47 -6.96
C GLY A 20 -8.63 29.57 -7.70
N GLY A 21 -8.76 30.51 -8.63
CA GLY A 21 -9.97 30.71 -9.46
C GLY A 21 -10.35 29.47 -10.28
N VAL A 22 -11.35 29.61 -11.13
CA VAL A 22 -11.89 28.57 -12.01
C VAL A 22 -11.62 28.94 -13.46
N VAL A 23 -11.09 28.01 -14.25
CA VAL A 23 -11.00 28.17 -15.70
C VAL A 23 -12.22 27.50 -16.33
N ILE A 24 -13.00 28.28 -17.09
CA ILE A 24 -14.17 27.81 -17.83
C ILE A 24 -13.82 27.81 -19.31
N GLU A 25 -13.93 26.65 -19.94
CA GLU A 25 -13.83 26.51 -21.38
C GLU A 25 -15.22 26.25 -21.94
N ARG A 26 -15.69 27.17 -22.78
CA ARG A 26 -17.01 27.05 -23.41
C ARG A 26 -16.90 27.14 -24.93
N PRO A 27 -17.80 26.48 -25.66
CA PRO A 27 -17.87 26.63 -27.12
C PRO A 27 -18.20 28.09 -27.49
N GLY A 28 -17.45 28.64 -28.42
CA GLY A 28 -17.71 29.95 -28.99
C GLY A 28 -18.86 29.96 -30.00
N SER A 29 -19.12 31.13 -30.58
CA SER A 29 -20.18 31.28 -31.59
C SER A 29 -19.86 30.57 -32.92
N GLU A 30 -18.60 30.48 -33.30
CA GLU A 30 -18.13 29.85 -34.54
C GLU A 30 -17.72 28.40 -34.34
N LEU A 31 -17.81 27.59 -35.39
CA LEU A 31 -17.43 26.19 -35.34
C LEU A 31 -15.94 26.02 -35.01
N GLY A 32 -15.63 25.14 -34.05
CA GLY A 32 -14.27 24.84 -33.63
C GLY A 32 -13.62 25.88 -32.74
N VAL A 33 -14.27 27.01 -32.50
CA VAL A 33 -13.78 28.08 -31.62
C VAL A 33 -14.19 27.74 -30.17
N TRP A 34 -13.22 27.85 -29.26
CA TRP A 34 -13.44 27.70 -27.84
C TRP A 34 -12.99 28.96 -27.11
N GLU A 35 -13.86 29.47 -26.25
CA GLU A 35 -13.56 30.59 -25.37
C GLU A 35 -13.06 30.06 -24.04
N ARG A 36 -11.98 30.64 -23.53
CA ARG A 36 -11.38 30.28 -22.26
C ARG A 36 -11.45 31.46 -21.30
N TRP A 37 -12.18 31.29 -20.22
CA TRP A 37 -12.41 32.33 -19.23
C TRP A 37 -11.78 31.94 -17.90
N TYR A 38 -11.04 32.87 -17.29
CA TYR A 38 -10.56 32.73 -15.93
C TYR A 38 -11.49 33.52 -14.98
N VAL A 39 -12.19 32.82 -14.11
CA VAL A 39 -13.09 33.39 -13.12
C VAL A 39 -12.40 33.37 -11.77
N ARG A 40 -12.12 34.54 -11.22
CA ARG A 40 -11.53 34.72 -9.88
C ARG A 40 -12.58 34.44 -8.80
N GLU A 41 -12.13 34.17 -7.59
CA GLU A 41 -13.04 34.01 -6.42
C GLU A 41 -13.90 35.24 -6.16
N SER A 42 -13.41 36.43 -6.53
CA SER A 42 -14.17 37.68 -6.46
C SER A 42 -15.37 37.75 -7.43
N GLY A 43 -15.52 36.77 -8.32
CA GLY A 43 -16.52 36.75 -9.39
C GLY A 43 -16.10 37.49 -10.66
N ASN A 44 -14.96 38.15 -10.68
CA ASN A 44 -14.43 38.79 -11.89
C ASN A 44 -13.97 37.74 -12.88
N ALA A 45 -14.43 37.83 -14.12
CA ALA A 45 -14.06 36.93 -15.21
C ALA A 45 -13.22 37.69 -16.24
N GLU A 46 -12.17 37.02 -16.72
CA GLU A 46 -11.22 37.51 -17.71
C GLU A 46 -11.12 36.50 -18.85
N LEU A 47 -11.25 36.98 -20.09
CA LEU A 47 -11.08 36.13 -21.27
C LEU A 47 -9.59 35.91 -21.49
N LEU A 48 -9.17 34.65 -21.52
CA LEU A 48 -7.78 34.26 -21.80
C LEU A 48 -7.60 34.12 -23.30
N GLU A 49 -6.45 34.58 -23.79
CA GLU A 49 -6.09 34.38 -25.19
C GLU A 49 -5.68 32.93 -25.49
N PRO A 50 -5.87 32.47 -26.74
CA PRO A 50 -5.38 31.17 -27.16
C PRO A 50 -3.85 31.06 -26.95
N GLY A 51 -3.44 30.13 -26.09
CA GLY A 51 -2.01 29.91 -25.76
C GLY A 51 -1.58 30.46 -24.40
N ASP A 52 -2.40 31.25 -23.73
CA ASP A 52 -2.11 31.70 -22.37
C ASP A 52 -1.93 30.53 -21.43
N PRO A 53 -0.89 30.54 -20.56
CA PRO A 53 -0.69 29.50 -19.59
C PRO A 53 -1.84 29.52 -18.56
N LEU A 54 -2.37 28.35 -18.26
CA LEU A 54 -3.38 28.21 -17.22
C LEU A 54 -2.79 28.57 -15.86
N PRO A 55 -3.47 29.38 -15.04
CA PRO A 55 -3.03 29.67 -13.69
C PRO A 55 -2.88 28.40 -12.87
N GLN A 56 -1.81 28.33 -12.05
CA GLN A 56 -1.53 27.14 -11.24
C GLN A 56 -2.65 26.90 -10.20
N LYS A 57 -2.97 25.63 -9.97
CA LYS A 57 -3.97 25.19 -8.97
C LYS A 57 -5.43 25.62 -9.25
N THR A 58 -5.78 25.88 -10.50
CA THR A 58 -7.16 26.19 -10.89
C THR A 58 -7.98 24.93 -11.16
N SER A 59 -9.27 25.00 -10.82
CA SER A 59 -10.23 23.98 -11.28
C SER A 59 -10.63 24.30 -12.72
N ARG A 60 -10.69 23.26 -13.56
CA ARG A 60 -11.07 23.40 -14.97
C ARG A 60 -12.49 22.88 -15.18
N ILE A 61 -13.38 23.71 -15.67
CA ILE A 61 -14.76 23.37 -16.07
C ILE A 61 -14.80 23.40 -17.58
N VAL A 62 -15.19 22.29 -18.20
CA VAL A 62 -15.47 22.24 -19.64
C VAL A 62 -16.96 22.24 -19.83
N VAL A 63 -17.42 23.18 -20.64
CA VAL A 63 -18.83 23.31 -21.05
C VAL A 63 -19.07 22.38 -22.22
N LEU A 64 -19.98 21.45 -22.06
CA LEU A 64 -20.33 20.53 -23.13
C LEU A 64 -21.10 21.25 -24.23
N PRO A 65 -20.76 21.03 -25.54
CA PRO A 65 -21.52 21.68 -26.60
C PRO A 65 -22.99 21.26 -26.57
N SER A 66 -23.89 22.22 -26.65
CA SER A 66 -25.34 22.01 -26.58
C SER A 66 -25.87 21.05 -27.65
N ALA A 67 -25.19 20.99 -28.79
CA ALA A 67 -25.55 20.10 -29.89
C ALA A 67 -25.50 18.60 -29.52
N PHE A 68 -24.70 18.25 -28.50
CA PHE A 68 -24.52 16.87 -28.01
C PHE A 68 -25.23 16.59 -26.70
N LEU A 69 -26.11 17.49 -26.27
CA LEU A 69 -26.87 17.35 -25.06
C LEU A 69 -28.34 17.14 -25.37
N PHE A 70 -28.92 16.18 -24.69
CA PHE A 70 -30.38 16.03 -24.63
C PHE A 70 -30.87 16.51 -23.29
N SER A 71 -31.98 17.25 -23.30
CA SER A 71 -32.61 17.72 -22.09
C SER A 71 -34.12 17.46 -22.13
N TRP A 72 -34.66 17.06 -20.99
CA TRP A 72 -36.08 16.81 -20.80
C TRP A 72 -36.53 17.37 -19.45
N PRO A 73 -37.49 18.30 -19.44
CA PRO A 73 -38.16 18.68 -18.21
C PRO A 73 -39.19 17.61 -17.82
N LEU A 74 -39.11 17.12 -16.60
CA LEU A 74 -39.95 16.03 -16.12
C LEU A 74 -40.47 16.30 -14.72
N TRP A 75 -41.77 16.03 -14.52
CA TRP A 75 -42.33 15.93 -13.19
C TRP A 75 -42.16 14.53 -12.65
N ILE A 76 -41.45 14.37 -11.56
CA ILE A 76 -41.21 13.10 -10.87
C ILE A 76 -41.79 13.15 -9.45
N ALA A 77 -41.98 12.00 -8.83
CA ALA A 77 -42.38 11.92 -7.42
C ALA A 77 -41.29 12.53 -6.52
N LEU A 78 -41.69 13.09 -5.39
CA LEU A 78 -40.78 13.66 -4.43
C LEU A 78 -39.94 12.58 -3.71
N GLU A 79 -40.57 11.43 -3.48
CA GLU A 79 -39.93 10.29 -2.80
C GLU A 79 -39.11 9.48 -3.76
N GLY A 80 -37.93 9.04 -3.31
CA GLY A 80 -37.01 8.21 -4.07
C GLY A 80 -35.81 8.96 -4.66
N ASP A 81 -34.93 8.20 -5.32
CA ASP A 81 -33.78 8.77 -6.02
C ASP A 81 -34.24 9.42 -7.33
N SER A 82 -34.02 10.72 -7.42
CA SER A 82 -34.43 11.51 -8.61
C SER A 82 -33.83 10.95 -9.91
N ARG A 83 -32.63 10.41 -9.89
CA ARG A 83 -31.96 9.84 -11.08
C ARG A 83 -32.66 8.57 -11.54
N GLU A 84 -32.95 7.67 -10.62
CA GLU A 84 -33.64 6.41 -10.96
C GLU A 84 -35.08 6.66 -11.41
N LEU A 85 -35.79 7.60 -10.77
CA LEU A 85 -37.14 7.99 -11.20
C LEU A 85 -37.14 8.59 -12.61
N VAL A 86 -36.19 9.46 -12.91
CA VAL A 86 -36.01 10.04 -14.26
C VAL A 86 -35.66 8.94 -15.26
N LYS A 87 -34.78 8.02 -14.91
CA LYS A 87 -34.42 6.88 -15.79
C LYS A 87 -35.63 6.03 -16.14
N MET A 88 -36.45 5.69 -15.14
CA MET A 88 -37.67 4.92 -15.37
C MET A 88 -38.66 5.67 -16.27
N GLU A 89 -38.86 6.97 -16.04
CA GLU A 89 -39.78 7.79 -16.81
C GLU A 89 -39.32 7.95 -18.28
N LEU A 90 -38.02 8.21 -18.51
CA LEU A 90 -37.45 8.32 -19.85
C LEU A 90 -37.44 6.98 -20.58
N ALA A 91 -37.17 5.88 -19.88
CA ALA A 91 -37.24 4.53 -20.46
C ALA A 91 -38.67 4.17 -20.85
N GLY A 92 -39.65 4.48 -19.99
CA GLY A 92 -41.07 4.27 -20.30
C GLY A 92 -41.58 5.08 -21.52
N ARG A 93 -40.96 6.23 -21.79
CA ARG A 93 -41.23 7.06 -22.97
C ARG A 93 -40.36 6.71 -24.19
N HIS A 94 -39.50 5.70 -24.11
CA HIS A 94 -38.54 5.32 -25.16
C HIS A 94 -37.59 6.47 -25.59
N LEU A 95 -37.30 7.39 -24.69
CA LEU A 95 -36.41 8.55 -24.94
C LEU A 95 -34.94 8.28 -24.59
N LEU A 96 -34.68 7.21 -23.86
CA LEU A 96 -33.34 6.88 -23.39
C LEU A 96 -32.75 5.78 -24.32
N LYS A 97 -31.68 6.11 -25.03
CA LYS A 97 -30.91 5.14 -25.80
C LYS A 97 -29.99 4.35 -24.86
N LYS A 98 -29.66 3.12 -25.24
CA LYS A 98 -28.67 2.29 -24.51
C LYS A 98 -27.33 3.01 -24.41
N GLY A 99 -26.79 3.10 -23.20
CA GLY A 99 -25.53 3.79 -22.90
C GLY A 99 -25.67 5.24 -22.42
N MET A 100 -26.79 5.92 -22.69
CA MET A 100 -27.06 7.25 -22.18
C MET A 100 -27.37 7.28 -20.66
N GLU A 101 -27.76 6.15 -20.11
CA GLU A 101 -28.15 5.99 -18.71
C GLU A 101 -27.04 6.38 -17.72
N GLU A 102 -25.78 6.06 -18.06
CA GLU A 102 -24.64 6.33 -17.19
C GLU A 102 -24.32 7.82 -17.07
N GLY A 103 -24.58 8.60 -18.13
CA GLY A 103 -24.40 10.05 -18.19
C GLY A 103 -25.61 10.86 -17.76
N LEU A 104 -26.71 10.20 -17.38
CA LEU A 104 -27.95 10.87 -17.02
C LEU A 104 -27.81 11.63 -15.69
N THR A 105 -28.22 12.89 -15.69
CA THR A 105 -28.27 13.76 -14.51
C THR A 105 -29.65 14.36 -14.38
N ALA A 106 -30.12 14.51 -13.15
CA ALA A 106 -31.40 15.14 -12.83
C ALA A 106 -31.17 16.38 -11.95
N LEU A 107 -31.41 17.56 -12.51
CA LEU A 107 -31.31 18.83 -11.79
C LEU A 107 -32.70 19.23 -11.25
N PRO A 108 -32.88 19.33 -9.94
CA PRO A 108 -34.15 19.81 -9.40
C PRO A 108 -34.31 21.30 -9.71
N ILE A 109 -35.52 21.69 -10.21
CA ILE A 109 -35.88 23.04 -10.60
C ILE A 109 -36.91 23.62 -9.63
N ALA A 110 -38.03 22.91 -9.45
CA ALA A 110 -39.12 23.36 -8.62
C ALA A 110 -39.83 22.19 -7.94
N GLN A 111 -40.60 22.49 -6.92
CA GLN A 111 -41.44 21.52 -6.23
C GLN A 111 -42.85 22.05 -6.09
N ILE A 112 -43.84 21.22 -6.45
CA ILE A 112 -45.24 21.51 -6.28
C ILE A 112 -45.94 20.31 -5.64
N GLY A 113 -46.37 20.44 -4.41
CA GLY A 113 -46.95 19.34 -3.65
C GLY A 113 -46.02 18.15 -3.54
N GLU A 114 -46.45 16.96 -3.95
CA GLU A 114 -45.70 15.73 -3.90
C GLU A 114 -44.86 15.45 -5.18
N ARG A 115 -44.77 16.43 -6.07
CA ARG A 115 -44.01 16.33 -7.32
C ARG A 115 -42.86 17.32 -7.35
N ARG A 116 -41.78 16.88 -7.97
CA ARG A 116 -40.58 17.68 -8.23
C ARG A 116 -40.39 17.83 -9.73
N LEU A 117 -40.23 19.05 -10.21
CA LEU A 117 -39.81 19.34 -11.56
C LEU A 117 -38.27 19.17 -11.62
N VAL A 118 -37.81 18.36 -12.52
CA VAL A 118 -36.37 18.15 -12.76
C VAL A 118 -36.04 18.38 -14.22
N LEU A 119 -34.85 18.94 -14.48
CA LEU A 119 -34.22 18.92 -15.80
C LEU A 119 -33.34 17.67 -15.88
N ALA A 120 -33.82 16.69 -16.62
CA ALA A 120 -33.02 15.53 -16.97
C ALA A 120 -32.12 15.88 -18.14
N THR A 121 -30.82 15.62 -17.99
CA THR A 121 -29.85 15.90 -19.06
C THR A 121 -28.90 14.71 -19.23
N THR A 122 -28.58 14.39 -20.46
CA THR A 122 -27.60 13.36 -20.83
C THR A 122 -26.83 13.76 -22.06
N THR A 123 -25.72 13.08 -22.32
CA THR A 123 -24.85 13.32 -23.48
C THR A 123 -25.15 12.34 -24.61
N ASP A 124 -25.09 12.80 -25.86
CA ASP A 124 -25.10 11.94 -27.04
C ASP A 124 -23.66 11.65 -27.45
N GLU A 125 -23.20 10.45 -27.16
CA GLU A 125 -21.83 10.01 -27.41
C GLU A 125 -21.78 9.00 -28.56
N PRO A 126 -20.67 8.88 -29.32
CA PRO A 126 -19.40 9.54 -29.12
C PRO A 126 -19.33 10.98 -29.66
N PHE A 127 -18.54 11.85 -29.03
CA PHE A 127 -18.27 13.18 -29.56
C PHE A 127 -17.32 13.12 -30.75
N PRO A 128 -17.50 13.96 -31.79
CA PRO A 128 -16.49 14.18 -32.81
C PRO A 128 -15.16 14.64 -32.17
N ALA A 129 -14.04 14.26 -32.76
CA ALA A 129 -12.72 14.53 -32.21
C ALA A 129 -12.40 16.03 -32.03
N ASP A 130 -12.94 16.84 -32.91
CA ASP A 130 -12.81 18.30 -32.99
C ASP A 130 -13.90 19.09 -32.21
N ALA A 131 -14.87 18.37 -31.67
CA ALA A 131 -16.00 18.98 -30.95
C ALA A 131 -15.63 19.44 -29.52
N MET A 132 -14.46 19.06 -29.02
CA MET A 132 -14.05 19.29 -27.63
C MET A 132 -12.67 19.96 -27.59
N PRO A 133 -12.38 20.79 -26.54
CA PRO A 133 -11.10 21.46 -26.44
C PRO A 133 -10.00 20.48 -26.05
N ASP A 134 -8.74 20.83 -26.34
CA ASP A 134 -7.59 19.99 -25.99
C ASP A 134 -7.53 19.63 -24.52
N GLY A 135 -7.20 18.35 -24.25
CA GLY A 135 -7.05 17.86 -22.88
C GLY A 135 -8.37 17.85 -22.06
N TRP A 136 -9.52 17.97 -22.67
CA TRP A 136 -10.82 18.02 -22.00
C TRP A 136 -11.09 16.84 -21.05
N LYS A 137 -10.54 15.65 -21.35
CA LYS A 137 -10.72 14.44 -20.52
C LYS A 137 -10.22 14.59 -19.09
N SER A 138 -9.29 15.54 -18.89
CA SER A 138 -8.72 15.85 -17.56
C SER A 138 -9.47 16.95 -16.80
N ALA A 139 -10.57 17.48 -17.35
CA ALA A 139 -11.36 18.51 -16.70
C ALA A 139 -11.92 18.04 -15.34
N SER A 140 -11.97 18.98 -14.39
CA SER A 140 -12.49 18.71 -13.07
C SER A 140 -14.02 18.51 -13.08
N HIS A 141 -14.71 19.28 -13.94
CA HIS A 141 -16.17 19.25 -14.06
C HIS A 141 -16.61 19.47 -15.50
N PHE A 142 -17.79 18.95 -15.81
CA PHE A 142 -18.47 19.16 -17.08
C PHE A 142 -19.83 19.78 -16.82
N GLU A 143 -20.12 20.87 -17.51
CA GLU A 143 -21.34 21.65 -17.27
C GLU A 143 -22.10 21.92 -18.57
N ILE A 144 -23.39 22.26 -18.44
CA ILE A 144 -24.24 22.63 -19.57
C ILE A 144 -24.14 24.15 -19.86
N PRO A 145 -24.11 24.54 -21.15
CA PRO A 145 -23.87 25.94 -21.55
C PRO A 145 -24.85 26.93 -20.94
N ALA A 146 -26.13 26.61 -20.99
CA ALA A 146 -27.21 27.48 -20.56
C ALA A 146 -27.13 27.88 -19.07
N ARG A 147 -26.46 27.11 -18.22
CA ARG A 147 -26.27 27.41 -16.79
C ARG A 147 -25.13 28.38 -16.49
N LEU A 148 -24.15 28.44 -17.39
CA LEU A 148 -22.97 29.29 -17.22
C LEU A 148 -23.17 30.68 -17.86
N ARG A 149 -24.26 30.85 -18.58
CA ARG A 149 -24.55 32.14 -19.20
C ARG A 149 -25.09 33.16 -18.17
N SER A 150 -24.62 34.39 -18.30
CA SER A 150 -25.11 35.47 -17.45
C SER A 150 -26.55 35.81 -17.80
N LEU A 151 -27.43 35.70 -16.82
CA LEU A 151 -28.86 36.00 -17.00
C LEU A 151 -29.13 37.50 -16.76
N GLN A 152 -28.53 38.36 -17.58
CA GLN A 152 -28.82 39.78 -17.51
C GLN A 152 -30.30 40.01 -17.80
N GLY A 153 -30.98 40.73 -16.88
CA GLY A 153 -32.40 41.03 -17.02
C GLY A 153 -33.33 39.84 -16.73
N ASN A 154 -32.84 38.71 -16.21
CA ASN A 154 -33.65 37.54 -15.92
C ASN A 154 -34.56 37.12 -17.09
N PRO A 155 -34.02 36.69 -18.23
CA PRO A 155 -34.83 36.30 -19.38
C PRO A 155 -35.63 35.03 -19.09
N ASP A 156 -36.83 34.93 -19.68
CA ASP A 156 -37.65 33.72 -19.67
C ASP A 156 -37.27 32.80 -20.82
N LEU A 157 -36.74 33.41 -21.92
CA LEU A 157 -36.22 32.70 -23.10
C LEU A 157 -34.88 33.36 -23.50
N LEU A 158 -33.83 32.54 -23.52
CA LEU A 158 -32.51 32.92 -24.00
C LEU A 158 -32.21 32.18 -25.30
N LEU A 159 -31.82 32.95 -26.34
CA LEU A 159 -31.28 32.38 -27.57
C LEU A 159 -29.83 32.81 -27.73
N TRP A 160 -28.97 31.87 -28.06
CA TRP A 160 -27.53 32.12 -28.32
C TRP A 160 -27.04 31.31 -29.47
N GLN A 161 -25.99 31.82 -30.12
CA GLN A 161 -25.25 31.07 -31.15
C GLN A 161 -24.07 30.36 -30.53
N GLU A 162 -23.93 29.06 -30.84
CA GLU A 162 -22.86 28.22 -30.38
C GLU A 162 -22.45 27.30 -31.52
N GLN A 163 -21.16 27.33 -31.89
CA GLN A 163 -20.62 26.54 -33.00
C GLN A 163 -21.43 26.62 -34.31
N GLY A 164 -21.89 27.82 -34.65
CA GLY A 164 -22.69 28.08 -35.83
C GLY A 164 -24.16 27.64 -35.76
N VAL A 165 -24.60 27.12 -34.61
CA VAL A 165 -25.99 26.69 -34.40
C VAL A 165 -26.66 27.60 -33.34
N ILE A 166 -27.91 28.00 -33.58
CA ILE A 166 -28.68 28.74 -32.59
C ILE A 166 -29.29 27.73 -31.61
N HIS A 167 -29.17 28.03 -30.34
CA HIS A 167 -29.75 27.27 -29.24
C HIS A 167 -30.76 28.13 -28.48
N ALA A 168 -31.74 27.47 -27.87
CA ALA A 168 -32.74 28.13 -27.02
C ALA A 168 -32.74 27.49 -25.63
N ALA A 169 -32.87 28.31 -24.61
CA ALA A 169 -33.14 27.87 -23.24
C ALA A 169 -34.30 28.60 -22.64
N PHE A 170 -35.21 27.87 -22.01
CA PHE A 170 -36.32 28.37 -21.27
C PHE A 170 -35.99 28.42 -19.77
N TYR A 171 -36.41 29.50 -19.13
CA TYR A 171 -36.16 29.73 -17.71
C TYR A 171 -37.47 29.92 -16.96
N ARG A 172 -37.46 29.47 -15.72
CA ARG A 172 -38.50 29.75 -14.73
C ARG A 172 -37.83 30.25 -13.47
N GLU A 173 -38.17 31.48 -13.05
CA GLU A 173 -37.58 32.10 -11.85
C GLU A 173 -36.03 32.09 -11.88
N GLY A 174 -35.44 32.31 -13.03
CA GLY A 174 -34.00 32.31 -13.22
C GLY A 174 -33.33 30.92 -13.25
N GLN A 175 -34.12 29.85 -13.17
CA GLN A 175 -33.60 28.47 -13.31
C GLN A 175 -33.95 27.93 -14.68
N ILE A 176 -32.99 27.28 -15.30
CA ILE A 176 -33.17 26.60 -16.61
C ILE A 176 -34.14 25.42 -16.45
N VAL A 177 -35.19 25.42 -17.24
CA VAL A 177 -36.19 24.34 -17.25
C VAL A 177 -36.06 23.43 -18.46
N TRP A 178 -35.61 23.97 -19.59
CA TRP A 178 -35.37 23.19 -20.81
C TRP A 178 -34.44 23.97 -21.74
N PHE A 179 -33.66 23.25 -22.54
CA PHE A 179 -32.89 23.80 -23.64
C PHE A 179 -32.83 22.85 -24.82
N CYS A 180 -32.67 23.41 -26.02
CA CYS A 180 -32.59 22.61 -27.25
C CYS A 180 -31.83 23.39 -28.33
N PRO A 181 -31.22 22.68 -29.30
CA PRO A 181 -30.74 23.33 -30.52
C PRO A 181 -31.92 23.79 -31.38
N VAL A 182 -31.81 25.00 -31.87
CA VAL A 182 -32.74 25.57 -32.83
C VAL A 182 -32.20 25.22 -34.23
N ARG A 183 -32.71 24.14 -34.81
CA ARG A 183 -32.26 23.70 -36.14
C ARG A 183 -32.55 24.79 -37.20
N ARG A 184 -31.71 24.91 -38.25
CA ARG A 184 -31.95 25.78 -39.40
C ARG A 184 -33.41 25.58 -39.89
N GLY A 185 -34.22 26.62 -39.89
CA GLY A 185 -35.67 26.57 -40.22
C GLY A 185 -36.57 26.37 -38.99
N LEU A 186 -36.06 26.25 -37.76
CA LEU A 186 -36.81 26.40 -36.52
C LEU A 186 -37.13 27.87 -36.35
N SER A 187 -38.31 28.25 -36.85
CA SER A 187 -38.85 29.58 -36.76
C SER A 187 -39.33 29.89 -35.32
N GLY A 188 -39.55 31.14 -35.01
CA GLY A 188 -40.23 31.56 -33.79
C GLY A 188 -41.54 30.82 -33.50
N THR A 189 -42.18 30.26 -34.59
CA THR A 189 -43.30 29.33 -34.49
C THR A 189 -43.02 28.09 -33.68
N THR A 190 -41.84 27.46 -33.85
CA THR A 190 -41.51 26.24 -33.12
C THR A 190 -41.18 26.54 -31.66
N LEU A 191 -40.52 27.65 -31.40
CA LEU A 191 -40.28 28.12 -30.03
C LEU A 191 -41.57 28.46 -29.30
N HIS A 192 -42.52 29.12 -30.01
CA HIS A 192 -43.85 29.39 -29.47
C HIS A 192 -44.65 28.11 -29.18
N ARG A 193 -44.64 27.13 -30.07
CA ARG A 193 -45.26 25.82 -29.81
C ARG A 193 -44.64 25.10 -28.64
N ALA A 194 -43.31 25.14 -28.55
CA ALA A 194 -42.59 24.58 -27.41
C ALA A 194 -42.95 25.25 -26.09
N SER A 195 -43.03 26.59 -26.06
CA SER A 195 -43.45 27.32 -24.88
C SER A 195 -44.90 27.04 -24.45
N LEU A 196 -45.82 26.89 -25.42
CA LEU A 196 -47.21 26.49 -25.16
C LEU A 196 -47.28 25.09 -24.56
N ARG A 197 -46.48 24.14 -25.09
CA ARG A 197 -46.42 22.82 -24.54
C ARG A 197 -45.86 22.81 -23.11
N LEU A 198 -44.74 23.48 -22.87
CA LEU A 198 -44.11 23.58 -21.55
C LEU A 198 -45.08 24.28 -20.54
N LEU A 199 -45.88 25.26 -21.00
CA LEU A 199 -46.92 25.88 -20.21
C LEU A 199 -48.04 24.91 -19.87
N SER A 200 -48.54 24.18 -20.86
CA SER A 200 -49.64 23.18 -20.66
C SER A 200 -49.22 22.05 -19.72
N GLU A 201 -47.94 21.67 -19.72
CA GLU A 201 -47.37 20.67 -18.82
C GLU A 201 -47.06 21.26 -17.42
N GLY A 202 -47.33 22.56 -17.17
CA GLY A 202 -47.05 23.24 -15.91
C GLY A 202 -45.57 23.46 -15.62
N ILE A 203 -44.71 23.27 -16.64
CA ILE A 203 -43.25 23.45 -16.55
C ILE A 203 -42.92 24.96 -16.49
N LEU A 204 -43.51 25.75 -17.41
CA LEU A 204 -43.46 27.19 -17.38
C LEU A 204 -44.64 27.73 -16.56
N GLY A 205 -44.42 28.83 -15.85
CA GLY A 205 -45.49 29.56 -15.15
C GLY A 205 -46.31 30.51 -16.05
N HIS A 206 -45.68 30.94 -17.14
CA HIS A 206 -46.27 31.85 -18.13
C HIS A 206 -45.52 31.72 -19.47
N LEU A 207 -46.09 32.28 -20.53
CA LEU A 207 -45.36 32.41 -21.78
C LEU A 207 -44.18 33.36 -21.63
N PRO A 208 -43.07 33.13 -22.37
CA PRO A 208 -41.92 34.05 -22.33
C PRO A 208 -42.32 35.47 -22.69
N TYR A 209 -42.05 36.43 -21.82
CA TYR A 209 -42.26 37.85 -22.04
C TYR A 209 -40.95 38.65 -22.01
N ARG A 210 -39.83 38.05 -21.56
CA ARG A 210 -38.48 38.60 -21.64
C ARG A 210 -37.61 37.65 -22.46
N ILE A 211 -37.26 38.09 -23.67
CA ILE A 211 -36.47 37.28 -24.62
C ILE A 211 -35.14 37.98 -24.81
N LEU A 212 -34.05 37.23 -24.59
CA LEU A 212 -32.70 37.71 -24.77
C LEU A 212 -32.05 37.00 -25.94
N LEU A 213 -31.50 37.78 -26.89
CA LEU A 213 -30.70 37.28 -28.01
C LEU A 213 -29.23 37.56 -27.72
N GLU A 214 -28.43 36.53 -27.53
CA GLU A 214 -27.03 36.64 -27.18
C GLU A 214 -26.15 36.23 -28.37
N VAL A 215 -25.32 37.16 -28.86
CA VAL A 215 -24.29 36.93 -29.86
C VAL A 215 -24.78 36.08 -31.06
N ILE A 216 -25.85 36.53 -31.67
CA ILE A 216 -26.37 35.95 -32.91
C ILE A 216 -25.90 36.86 -34.08
N ALA A 217 -25.47 36.26 -35.17
CA ALA A 217 -25.09 37.02 -36.36
C ALA A 217 -26.20 38.03 -36.76
N SER A 218 -25.86 39.27 -37.08
CA SER A 218 -26.78 40.38 -37.24
C SER A 218 -27.94 40.04 -38.19
N LYS A 219 -27.70 39.43 -39.30
CA LYS A 219 -28.74 39.06 -40.29
C LYS A 219 -29.73 38.02 -39.74
N GLU A 220 -29.24 37.00 -39.04
CA GLU A 220 -30.08 35.98 -38.42
C GLU A 220 -30.82 36.52 -37.21
N ARG A 221 -30.19 37.42 -36.46
CA ARG A 221 -30.77 38.07 -35.26
C ARG A 221 -31.95 38.88 -35.62
N ASP A 222 -31.85 39.75 -36.63
CA ASP A 222 -32.93 40.67 -37.01
C ASP A 222 -34.13 39.89 -37.58
N ALA A 223 -33.91 38.88 -38.39
CA ALA A 223 -34.94 37.99 -38.87
C ALA A 223 -35.65 37.25 -37.71
N LEU A 224 -34.84 36.71 -36.79
CA LEU A 224 -35.38 35.97 -35.63
C LEU A 224 -36.14 36.91 -34.67
N ALA A 225 -35.62 38.10 -34.42
CA ALA A 225 -36.30 39.12 -33.60
C ALA A 225 -37.66 39.51 -34.16
N SER A 226 -37.74 39.78 -35.46
CA SER A 226 -38.99 40.10 -36.17
C SER A 226 -40.04 38.97 -36.02
N GLU A 227 -39.63 37.74 -36.18
CA GLU A 227 -40.49 36.59 -36.02
C GLU A 227 -40.95 36.39 -34.57
N LEU A 228 -40.05 36.55 -33.59
CA LEU A 228 -40.34 36.45 -32.16
C LEU A 228 -41.36 37.53 -31.72
N VAL A 229 -41.23 38.77 -32.20
CA VAL A 229 -42.21 39.83 -31.93
C VAL A 229 -43.60 39.40 -32.39
N THR A 230 -43.71 38.80 -33.58
CA THR A 230 -44.97 38.33 -34.12
C THR A 230 -45.57 37.18 -33.31
N ARG A 231 -44.76 36.28 -32.80
CA ARG A 231 -45.22 35.09 -32.08
C ARG A 231 -45.40 35.24 -30.59
N PHE A 232 -44.68 36.18 -30.00
CA PHE A 232 -44.79 36.52 -28.58
C PHE A 232 -45.22 38.01 -28.43
N PRO A 233 -46.50 38.32 -28.71
CA PRO A 233 -46.98 39.66 -28.65
C PRO A 233 -46.87 40.21 -27.21
N GLY A 234 -46.25 41.40 -27.06
CA GLY A 234 -45.98 42.02 -25.78
C GLY A 234 -44.69 41.56 -25.10
N ALA A 235 -43.93 40.66 -25.69
CA ALA A 235 -42.61 40.28 -25.15
C ALA A 235 -41.59 41.40 -25.38
N SER A 236 -40.76 41.67 -24.38
CA SER A 236 -39.57 42.52 -24.49
C SER A 236 -38.43 41.71 -25.05
N ILE A 237 -37.92 42.09 -26.24
CA ILE A 237 -36.80 41.46 -26.87
C ILE A 237 -35.56 42.35 -26.73
N SER A 238 -34.52 41.86 -26.10
CA SER A 238 -33.24 42.51 -25.97
C SER A 238 -32.14 41.70 -26.65
N SER A 239 -31.09 42.38 -27.10
CA SER A 239 -29.95 41.69 -27.76
C SER A 239 -28.64 42.14 -27.15
N LEU A 240 -27.69 41.20 -27.00
CA LEU A 240 -26.34 41.47 -26.61
C LEU A 240 -25.42 41.23 -27.83
N SER A 241 -24.55 42.18 -28.10
CA SER A 241 -23.57 42.11 -29.20
C SER A 241 -22.26 41.40 -28.75
N GLU A 242 -21.99 41.44 -27.47
CA GLU A 242 -20.80 40.86 -26.89
C GLU A 242 -21.18 39.65 -26.02
N VAL A 243 -20.27 38.70 -25.98
CA VAL A 243 -20.41 37.51 -25.17
C VAL A 243 -20.26 37.90 -23.68
N PRO A 244 -21.28 37.75 -22.85
CA PRO A 244 -21.13 38.06 -21.45
C PRO A 244 -20.21 37.09 -20.75
N PRO A 245 -19.48 37.57 -19.72
CA PRO A 245 -18.65 36.66 -18.93
C PRO A 245 -19.47 35.55 -18.30
N PRO A 246 -18.91 34.32 -18.20
CA PRO A 246 -19.63 33.21 -17.62
C PRO A 246 -19.91 33.42 -16.13
N SER A 247 -21.09 33.00 -15.69
CA SER A 247 -21.45 32.97 -14.28
C SER A 247 -21.33 31.57 -13.74
N VAL A 248 -20.51 31.39 -12.71
CA VAL A 248 -20.35 30.08 -12.06
C VAL A 248 -21.54 29.79 -11.15
N PRO A 249 -22.37 28.79 -11.41
CA PRO A 249 -23.47 28.45 -10.54
C PRO A 249 -22.98 27.91 -9.19
N LYS A 250 -23.74 28.20 -8.13
CA LYS A 250 -23.43 27.74 -6.76
C LYS A 250 -23.29 26.21 -6.65
N ILE A 251 -24.05 25.49 -7.47
CA ILE A 251 -24.04 24.02 -7.54
C ILE A 251 -23.71 23.65 -8.97
N LEU A 252 -22.61 22.94 -9.17
CA LEU A 252 -22.24 22.40 -10.48
C LEU A 252 -22.93 21.05 -10.72
N ILE A 253 -23.34 20.85 -11.97
CA ILE A 253 -23.73 19.53 -12.46
C ILE A 253 -22.48 18.94 -13.09
N ASP A 254 -22.03 17.77 -12.59
CA ASP A 254 -20.94 17.09 -13.26
C ASP A 254 -21.53 16.06 -14.23
N LEU A 255 -21.42 16.36 -15.53
CA LEU A 255 -21.90 15.53 -16.66
C LEU A 255 -20.68 14.94 -17.41
N PRO A 256 -19.83 14.14 -16.78
CA PRO A 256 -18.62 13.68 -17.43
C PRO A 256 -19.00 12.73 -18.59
N PRO A 257 -18.53 13.00 -19.82
CA PRO A 257 -18.63 12.07 -20.93
C PRO A 257 -17.95 10.72 -20.64
N ALA A 258 -18.34 9.65 -21.34
CA ALA A 258 -17.81 8.31 -21.09
C ALA A 258 -16.28 8.25 -21.13
N ALA A 259 -15.66 8.93 -22.10
CA ALA A 259 -14.22 8.99 -22.21
C ALA A 259 -13.57 9.70 -21.01
N ALA A 260 -14.19 10.77 -20.47
CA ALA A 260 -13.69 11.43 -19.25
C ALA A 260 -13.92 10.55 -18.01
N ARG A 261 -15.05 9.85 -17.92
CA ARG A 261 -15.30 8.87 -16.85
C ARG A 261 -14.24 7.77 -16.85
N GLN A 262 -13.93 7.20 -18.01
CA GLN A 262 -12.85 6.20 -18.15
C GLN A 262 -11.47 6.76 -17.75
N ALA A 263 -11.15 7.98 -18.19
CA ALA A 263 -9.90 8.65 -17.83
C ALA A 263 -9.80 8.88 -16.31
N ARG A 264 -10.90 9.30 -15.66
CA ARG A 264 -10.95 9.46 -14.20
C ARG A 264 -10.77 8.13 -13.47
N LEU A 265 -11.43 7.05 -13.95
CA LEU A 265 -11.29 5.71 -13.37
C LEU A 265 -9.88 5.15 -13.55
N SER A 266 -9.26 5.33 -14.72
CA SER A 266 -7.89 4.89 -14.97
C SER A 266 -6.89 5.63 -14.07
N LYS A 267 -7.06 6.95 -13.90
CA LYS A 267 -6.25 7.75 -12.98
C LYS A 267 -6.42 7.28 -11.53
N GLN A 268 -7.66 7.08 -11.08
CA GLN A 268 -7.91 6.58 -9.72
C GLN A 268 -7.29 5.20 -9.48
N ARG A 269 -7.32 4.32 -10.49
CA ARG A 269 -6.64 3.02 -10.41
C ARG A 269 -5.13 3.20 -10.31
N ALA A 270 -4.54 4.04 -11.16
CA ALA A 270 -3.11 4.34 -11.12
C ALA A 270 -2.69 4.92 -9.76
N ASP A 271 -3.45 5.88 -9.21
CA ASP A 271 -3.18 6.48 -7.90
C ASP A 271 -3.28 5.45 -6.76
N ARG A 272 -4.24 4.52 -6.84
CA ARG A 272 -4.34 3.40 -5.88
C ARG A 272 -3.15 2.44 -5.99
N PHE A 273 -2.75 2.07 -7.21
CA PHE A 273 -1.57 1.23 -7.38
C PHE A 273 -0.29 1.90 -6.87
N LEU A 274 -0.12 3.20 -7.13
CA LEU A 274 1.00 3.97 -6.59
C LEU A 274 0.98 4.01 -5.06
N SER A 275 -0.19 4.23 -4.45
CA SER A 275 -0.31 4.25 -2.98
C SER A 275 -0.03 2.87 -2.35
N ILE A 276 -0.53 1.78 -2.95
CA ILE A 276 -0.24 0.41 -2.49
C ILE A 276 1.25 0.09 -2.68
N GLY A 277 1.81 0.44 -3.84
CA GLY A 277 3.23 0.26 -4.13
C GLY A 277 4.14 1.03 -3.18
N SER A 278 3.80 2.28 -2.87
CA SER A 278 4.56 3.09 -1.90
C SER A 278 4.50 2.50 -0.49
N MET A 279 3.33 2.02 -0.07
CA MET A 279 3.16 1.38 1.24
C MET A 279 3.96 0.07 1.32
N ALA A 280 3.95 -0.74 0.26
CA ALA A 280 4.74 -1.97 0.18
C ALA A 280 6.25 -1.67 0.20
N ALA A 281 6.70 -0.61 -0.50
CA ALA A 281 8.09 -0.18 -0.50
C ALA A 281 8.54 0.30 0.89
N ILE A 282 7.71 1.07 1.59
CA ILE A 282 7.98 1.50 2.98
C ILE A 282 8.09 0.29 3.91
N LEU A 283 7.15 -0.66 3.81
CA LEU A 283 7.19 -1.88 4.62
C LEU A 283 8.46 -2.70 4.34
N TYR A 284 8.83 -2.84 3.08
CA TYR A 284 10.06 -3.51 2.68
C TYR A 284 11.32 -2.84 3.26
N LEU A 285 11.39 -1.51 3.19
CA LEU A 285 12.48 -0.73 3.79
C LEU A 285 12.55 -0.89 5.32
N LEU A 286 11.40 -0.93 5.99
CA LEU A 286 11.34 -1.18 7.44
C LEU A 286 11.84 -2.60 7.78
N LEU A 287 11.48 -3.62 7.01
CA LEU A 287 11.98 -4.98 7.18
C LEU A 287 13.50 -5.06 6.96
N LEU A 288 14.01 -4.39 5.94
CA LEU A 288 15.47 -4.30 5.70
C LEU A 288 16.18 -3.58 6.84
N ALA A 289 15.64 -2.47 7.33
CA ALA A 289 16.20 -1.74 8.45
C ALA A 289 16.21 -2.58 9.73
N TRP A 290 15.12 -3.32 9.98
CA TRP A 290 15.06 -4.24 11.13
C TRP A 290 16.05 -5.39 11.01
N GLY A 291 16.11 -6.07 9.86
CA GLY A 291 17.07 -7.14 9.62
C GLY A 291 18.54 -6.69 9.70
N SER A 292 18.85 -5.50 9.16
CA SER A 292 20.20 -4.94 9.26
C SER A 292 20.54 -4.53 10.70
N GLY A 293 19.57 -3.99 11.45
CA GLY A 293 19.72 -3.67 12.87
C GLY A 293 20.03 -4.92 13.71
N ASP A 294 19.29 -6.01 13.51
CA ASP A 294 19.53 -7.29 14.20
C ASP A 294 20.95 -7.84 13.88
N LEU A 295 21.35 -7.77 12.62
CA LEU A 295 22.70 -8.17 12.21
C LEU A 295 23.79 -7.34 12.90
N LEU A 296 23.63 -6.03 12.99
CA LEU A 296 24.58 -5.15 13.67
C LEU A 296 24.68 -5.46 15.17
N ILE A 297 23.55 -5.70 15.83
CA ILE A 297 23.50 -6.08 17.25
C ILE A 297 24.24 -7.42 17.46
N ARG A 298 23.98 -8.41 16.61
CA ARG A 298 24.66 -9.72 16.69
C ARG A 298 26.16 -9.61 16.43
N GLN A 299 26.57 -8.77 15.47
CA GLN A 299 28.00 -8.53 15.20
C GLN A 299 28.67 -7.84 16.40
N ALA A 300 28.02 -6.87 17.02
CA ALA A 300 28.53 -6.20 18.22
C ALA A 300 28.67 -7.19 19.39
N ALA A 301 27.67 -8.06 19.60
CA ALA A 301 27.73 -9.12 20.62
C ALA A 301 28.87 -10.11 20.37
N LEU A 302 29.04 -10.57 19.11
CA LEU A 302 30.14 -11.46 18.73
C LEU A 302 31.51 -10.80 18.94
N LYS A 303 31.65 -9.53 18.62
CA LYS A 303 32.90 -8.77 18.84
C LYS A 303 33.23 -8.67 20.32
N LYS A 304 32.21 -8.45 21.17
CA LYS A 304 32.36 -8.43 22.63
C LYS A 304 32.84 -9.78 23.16
N ILE A 305 32.14 -10.87 22.78
CA ILE A 305 32.51 -12.25 23.18
C ILE A 305 33.93 -12.60 22.72
N ARG A 306 34.29 -12.31 21.49
CA ARG A 306 35.66 -12.53 20.98
C ARG A 306 36.70 -11.76 21.80
N GLY A 307 36.40 -10.51 22.16
CA GLY A 307 37.28 -9.73 23.00
C GLY A 307 37.45 -10.32 24.42
N GLU A 308 36.40 -10.80 25.03
CA GLU A 308 36.44 -11.49 26.34
C GLU A 308 37.19 -12.81 26.25
N THR A 309 36.95 -13.62 25.21
CA THR A 309 37.65 -14.88 25.00
C THR A 309 39.16 -14.65 24.82
N ALA A 310 39.56 -13.64 24.02
CA ALA A 310 40.97 -13.30 23.82
C ALA A 310 41.67 -12.87 25.13
N ARG A 311 40.95 -12.16 26.03
CA ARG A 311 41.48 -11.79 27.36
C ARG A 311 41.68 -13.00 28.26
N LEU A 312 40.82 -14.00 28.16
CA LEU A 312 40.90 -15.20 29.01
C LEU A 312 41.86 -16.26 28.47
N GLU A 313 42.27 -16.18 27.19
CA GLU A 313 43.09 -17.17 26.55
C GLU A 313 44.48 -17.32 27.23
N VAL A 314 45.11 -16.22 27.54
CA VAL A 314 46.44 -16.23 28.20
C VAL A 314 46.40 -16.87 29.58
N PRO A 315 45.49 -16.46 30.50
CA PRO A 315 45.38 -17.10 31.81
C PRO A 315 44.96 -18.59 31.70
N ALA A 316 44.06 -18.91 30.76
CA ALA A 316 43.66 -20.32 30.55
C ALA A 316 44.81 -21.19 30.08
N ARG A 317 45.67 -20.69 29.19
CA ARG A 317 46.90 -21.43 28.74
C ARG A 317 47.88 -21.61 29.94
N ARG A 318 48.07 -20.63 30.78
CA ARG A 318 48.93 -20.76 31.98
C ARG A 318 48.36 -21.77 32.93
N ALA A 319 47.07 -21.73 33.24
CA ALA A 319 46.44 -22.69 34.14
C ALA A 319 46.54 -24.14 33.60
N ARG A 320 46.38 -24.35 32.28
CA ARG A 320 46.60 -25.66 31.69
C ARG A 320 48.05 -26.16 31.79
N ALA A 321 49.04 -25.30 31.50
CA ALA A 321 50.43 -25.62 31.60
C ALA A 321 50.83 -25.96 33.05
N GLU A 322 50.28 -25.28 34.04
CA GLU A 322 50.47 -25.59 35.45
C GLU A 322 49.82 -26.92 35.82
N SER A 323 48.58 -27.18 35.38
CA SER A 323 47.89 -28.45 35.59
C SER A 323 48.65 -29.64 35.00
N GLU A 324 49.22 -29.47 33.79
CA GLU A 324 50.03 -30.48 33.15
C GLU A 324 51.32 -30.78 33.94
N ARG A 325 51.97 -29.71 34.47
CA ARG A 325 53.12 -29.86 35.35
C ARG A 325 52.79 -30.63 36.63
N TRP A 326 51.68 -30.30 37.28
CA TRP A 326 51.23 -30.99 38.48
C TRP A 326 50.88 -32.45 38.19
N THR A 327 50.28 -32.73 37.06
CA THR A 327 49.96 -34.12 36.63
C THR A 327 51.23 -34.92 36.40
N ALA A 328 52.24 -34.29 35.79
CA ALA A 328 53.54 -34.96 35.55
C ALA A 328 54.32 -35.21 36.87
N LEU A 329 54.19 -34.34 37.88
CA LEU A 329 54.88 -34.50 39.17
C LEU A 329 54.12 -35.43 40.13
N ARG A 330 52.85 -35.74 39.89
CA ARG A 330 52.03 -36.55 40.80
C ARG A 330 52.63 -37.92 41.11
N PRO A 331 53.20 -38.68 40.16
CA PRO A 331 53.85 -39.96 40.48
C PRO A 331 55.06 -39.86 41.40
N ALA A 332 55.73 -38.71 41.38
CA ALA A 332 56.91 -38.51 42.24
C ALA A 332 56.59 -38.15 43.72
N ILE A 333 55.36 -37.73 43.95
CA ILE A 333 54.88 -37.23 45.27
C ILE A 333 53.98 -38.30 45.94
N ASP A 334 53.41 -39.21 45.20
CA ASP A 334 52.49 -40.21 45.72
C ASP A 334 53.27 -41.32 46.45
N PRO A 335 53.13 -41.45 47.81
CA PRO A 335 53.93 -42.46 48.60
C PRO A 335 53.61 -43.89 48.13
N THR A 336 52.49 -44.16 47.49
CA THR A 336 52.15 -45.51 47.01
C THR A 336 52.90 -45.89 45.73
N THR A 337 53.58 -44.94 45.07
CA THR A 337 54.43 -45.19 43.90
C THR A 337 55.93 -44.90 44.16
N TYR A 338 56.26 -44.55 45.40
CA TYR A 338 57.66 -44.19 45.72
C TYR A 338 58.56 -45.47 45.70
N PRO A 339 59.57 -45.54 44.86
CA PRO A 339 60.33 -46.75 44.67
C PRO A 339 61.01 -47.28 45.91
N LEU A 340 61.50 -46.40 46.81
CA LEU A 340 62.15 -46.79 48.09
C LEU A 340 61.22 -47.44 49.07
N ASP A 341 59.98 -46.96 49.19
CA ASP A 341 58.95 -47.52 50.11
C ASP A 341 58.48 -48.86 49.59
N LEU A 342 58.35 -49.02 48.28
CA LEU A 342 58.01 -50.29 47.67
C LEU A 342 59.20 -51.30 47.82
N LEU A 343 60.46 -50.88 47.68
CA LEU A 343 61.60 -51.69 47.96
C LEU A 343 61.67 -52.11 49.44
N ALA A 344 61.41 -51.22 50.36
CA ALA A 344 61.36 -51.49 51.77
C ALA A 344 60.32 -52.57 52.10
N ALA A 345 59.07 -52.37 51.51
CA ALA A 345 58.00 -53.33 51.67
C ALA A 345 58.33 -54.74 51.13
N VAL A 346 59.08 -54.81 50.02
CA VAL A 346 59.52 -56.07 49.44
C VAL A 346 60.70 -56.71 50.27
N ALA A 347 61.51 -55.85 50.88
CA ALA A 347 62.65 -56.32 51.65
C ALA A 347 62.25 -56.80 53.08
N ALA A 348 61.20 -56.22 53.67
CA ALA A 348 60.75 -56.53 55.02
C ALA A 348 60.56 -58.06 55.31
N PRO A 349 59.95 -58.89 54.42
CA PRO A 349 59.80 -60.29 54.66
C PRO A 349 61.15 -61.11 54.51
N THR A 350 62.25 -60.51 54.09
CA THR A 350 63.53 -61.15 53.98
C THR A 350 64.36 -61.17 55.32
N GLU A 351 63.79 -60.45 56.34
CA GLU A 351 64.42 -60.41 57.70
C GLU A 351 64.40 -61.77 58.36
N GLY A 352 65.41 -62.57 58.11
CA GLY A 352 65.56 -63.90 58.63
C GLY A 352 66.62 -64.71 57.90
N GLY A 353 67.14 -64.10 56.85
CA GLY A 353 68.31 -64.68 56.08
C GLY A 353 67.95 -65.89 55.22
N LYS A 354 66.72 -66.32 55.14
CA LYS A 354 66.29 -67.54 54.38
C LYS A 354 65.94 -67.25 52.90
N VAL A 355 65.67 -65.93 52.61
CA VAL A 355 65.40 -65.47 51.25
C VAL A 355 66.35 -64.32 50.95
N ARG A 356 66.92 -64.30 49.76
CA ARG A 356 67.81 -63.26 49.27
C ARG A 356 67.22 -62.70 48.00
N LEU A 357 66.92 -61.40 47.95
CA LEU A 357 66.52 -60.74 46.73
C LEU A 357 67.75 -60.54 45.83
N THR A 358 67.58 -60.87 44.58
CA THR A 358 68.65 -60.72 43.55
C THR A 358 68.34 -59.62 42.54
N ASN A 359 67.09 -59.35 42.29
CA ASN A 359 66.66 -58.25 41.40
C ASN A 359 65.35 -57.65 41.89
N PHE A 360 65.25 -56.28 41.75
CA PHE A 360 64.13 -55.51 41.99
C PHE A 360 64.02 -54.47 40.87
N ASN A 361 62.97 -54.55 40.07
CA ASN A 361 62.77 -53.62 38.96
C ASN A 361 61.33 -53.07 39.06
N LEU A 362 61.23 -51.73 38.99
CA LEU A 362 59.93 -51.00 39.02
C LEU A 362 59.83 -50.18 37.76
N GLU A 363 58.96 -50.53 36.85
CA GLU A 363 58.66 -49.76 35.64
C GLU A 363 57.19 -49.55 35.45
N LEU A 364 56.79 -48.25 35.36
CA LEU A 364 55.39 -47.81 34.99
C LEU A 364 54.29 -48.67 35.66
N GLY A 365 54.43 -48.88 36.99
CA GLY A 365 53.43 -49.65 37.75
C GLY A 365 53.52 -51.14 37.65
N ARG A 366 54.58 -51.69 37.04
CA ARG A 366 54.96 -53.09 37.08
C ARG A 366 56.15 -53.25 38.02
N LEU A 367 56.03 -54.21 38.88
CA LEU A 367 57.06 -54.56 39.86
C LEU A 367 57.52 -55.97 39.56
N GLN A 368 58.80 -56.15 39.17
CA GLN A 368 59.45 -57.45 38.92
C GLN A 368 60.44 -57.70 40.06
N ILE A 369 60.28 -58.84 40.71
CA ILE A 369 61.09 -59.28 41.80
C ILE A 369 61.66 -60.66 41.50
N SER A 370 62.95 -60.86 41.65
CA SER A 370 63.55 -62.20 41.62
C SER A 370 64.46 -62.36 42.81
N GLY A 371 64.57 -63.61 43.28
CA GLY A 371 65.36 -63.93 44.47
C GLY A 371 65.68 -65.41 44.59
N GLU A 372 66.49 -65.74 45.59
CA GLU A 372 66.90 -67.09 45.95
C GLU A 372 66.39 -67.40 47.38
N ALA A 373 65.80 -68.61 47.57
CA ALA A 373 65.42 -69.11 48.88
C ALA A 373 66.14 -70.38 49.19
N THR A 374 66.24 -70.74 50.47
CA THR A 374 66.94 -71.98 50.90
C THR A 374 66.16 -73.25 50.55
N ASP A 375 64.86 -73.16 50.47
CA ASP A 375 63.96 -74.24 50.03
C ASP A 375 62.67 -73.70 49.37
N VAL A 376 61.95 -74.61 48.69
CA VAL A 376 60.71 -74.28 47.98
C VAL A 376 59.63 -73.74 48.91
N THR A 377 59.56 -74.26 50.18
CA THR A 377 58.52 -73.79 51.16
C THR A 377 58.79 -72.36 51.57
N GLN A 378 60.04 -71.97 51.74
CA GLN A 378 60.42 -70.57 52.09
C GLN A 378 60.16 -69.67 50.93
N ALA A 379 60.34 -70.08 49.66
CA ALA A 379 59.95 -69.23 48.50
C ALA A 379 58.48 -68.98 48.45
N TYR A 380 57.63 -69.98 48.64
CA TYR A 380 56.15 -69.75 48.73
C TYR A 380 55.74 -68.93 49.96
N ALA A 381 56.35 -69.15 51.13
CA ALA A 381 56.06 -68.36 52.29
C ALA A 381 56.39 -66.87 52.09
N PHE A 382 57.51 -66.57 51.41
CA PHE A 382 57.87 -65.20 51.03
C PHE A 382 56.82 -64.57 50.04
N ILE A 383 56.43 -65.31 49.01
CA ILE A 383 55.45 -64.89 48.03
C ILE A 383 54.07 -64.54 48.76
N GLU A 384 53.65 -65.38 49.69
CA GLU A 384 52.45 -65.20 50.43
C GLU A 384 52.51 -63.98 51.39
N GLN A 385 53.70 -63.76 52.02
CA GLN A 385 53.87 -62.55 52.88
C GLN A 385 53.95 -61.29 52.06
N LEU A 386 54.51 -61.29 50.89
CA LEU A 386 54.52 -60.16 49.98
C LEU A 386 53.13 -59.78 49.55
N LYS A 387 52.24 -60.69 49.19
CA LYS A 387 50.89 -60.49 48.84
C LYS A 387 50.04 -59.85 49.98
N LYS A 388 50.46 -60.10 51.20
CA LYS A 388 49.75 -59.51 52.43
C LYS A 388 50.28 -58.17 52.83
N SER A 389 51.34 -57.65 52.20
CA SER A 389 51.88 -56.36 52.52
C SER A 389 50.91 -55.23 52.08
N PRO A 390 50.53 -54.27 52.97
CA PRO A 390 49.56 -53.22 52.67
C PRO A 390 49.90 -52.36 51.46
N LEU A 391 51.18 -52.09 51.21
CA LEU A 391 51.65 -51.30 50.11
C LEU A 391 51.68 -52.08 48.75
N LEU A 392 51.63 -53.41 48.84
CA LEU A 392 51.73 -54.33 47.71
C LEU A 392 50.38 -55.00 47.39
N GLN A 393 49.33 -54.77 48.12
CA GLN A 393 47.99 -55.34 47.86
C GLN A 393 47.33 -54.82 46.62
N GLU A 394 47.71 -53.64 46.12
CA GLU A 394 47.17 -53.08 44.89
C GLU A 394 47.83 -53.67 43.61
N TYR A 395 48.78 -54.66 43.78
CA TYR A 395 49.42 -55.35 42.65
C TYR A 395 48.83 -56.73 42.45
N ASP A 396 48.40 -56.97 41.22
CA ASP A 396 48.08 -58.36 40.79
C ASP A 396 49.36 -59.14 40.55
N TRP A 397 49.58 -60.09 41.40
CA TRP A 397 50.84 -60.88 41.43
C TRP A 397 50.71 -62.13 40.59
N THR A 398 51.60 -62.28 39.59
CA THR A 398 51.85 -63.53 38.85
C THR A 398 53.19 -64.06 39.31
N ALA A 399 53.22 -65.24 39.89
CA ALA A 399 54.47 -65.88 40.33
C ALA A 399 54.76 -67.11 39.44
N GLY A 400 55.96 -67.15 38.92
CA GLY A 400 56.45 -68.33 38.26
C GLY A 400 56.69 -69.49 39.26
N GLN A 401 56.75 -70.73 38.81
CA GLN A 401 57.08 -71.85 39.70
C GLN A 401 58.54 -71.77 40.13
N PRO A 402 58.81 -71.83 41.45
CA PRO A 402 60.18 -71.85 41.95
C PRO A 402 61.00 -72.97 41.38
N GLN A 403 62.17 -72.66 40.86
CA GLN A 403 63.08 -73.65 40.19
C GLN A 403 64.30 -73.95 41.06
N LEU A 404 64.67 -75.20 41.19
CA LEU A 404 65.90 -75.64 41.87
C LEU A 404 67.13 -75.09 41.16
N ALA A 405 67.92 -74.29 41.80
CA ALA A 405 69.11 -73.64 41.22
C ALA A 405 70.44 -74.19 41.70
N GLY A 406 70.42 -75.30 42.48
CA GLY A 406 71.63 -75.99 43.02
C GLY A 406 71.28 -76.99 44.14
N LYS A 407 72.26 -77.52 44.84
CA LYS A 407 71.98 -78.51 45.92
C LYS A 407 71.19 -78.02 47.13
N ASN A 408 71.12 -76.63 47.33
CA ASN A 408 70.40 -76.03 48.48
C ASN A 408 69.88 -74.61 48.16
N SER A 409 69.56 -74.25 46.93
CA SER A 409 68.92 -72.96 46.62
C SER A 409 67.83 -73.13 45.53
N VAL A 410 66.77 -72.36 45.71
CA VAL A 410 65.60 -72.28 44.80
C VAL A 410 65.46 -70.87 44.34
N LYS A 411 65.48 -70.66 43.02
CA LYS A 411 65.16 -69.33 42.45
C LYS A 411 63.70 -69.19 42.20
N PHE A 412 63.22 -67.99 42.49
CA PHE A 412 61.82 -67.57 42.18
C PHE A 412 61.81 -66.23 41.47
N GLU A 413 60.83 -66.05 40.65
CA GLU A 413 60.54 -64.85 39.92
C GLU A 413 59.04 -64.55 40.02
N MET A 414 58.72 -63.25 40.29
CA MET A 414 57.35 -62.82 40.37
C MET A 414 57.22 -61.45 39.76
N GLU A 415 56.07 -61.23 39.13
CA GLU A 415 55.70 -59.94 38.51
C GLU A 415 54.38 -59.50 39.08
N GLY A 416 54.33 -58.24 39.56
CA GLY A 416 53.14 -57.60 40.02
C GLY A 416 52.74 -56.46 39.10
N ALA A 417 51.53 -56.44 38.61
CA ALA A 417 50.99 -55.32 37.87
C ALA A 417 49.96 -54.60 38.72
N ARG A 418 50.07 -53.26 38.83
CA ARG A 418 49.08 -52.48 39.58
C ARG A 418 47.77 -52.45 38.77
N ALA A 419 46.63 -52.72 39.46
CA ALA A 419 45.31 -52.65 38.86
C ALA A 419 45.05 -51.22 38.31
N GLY A 420 44.90 -51.07 37.02
CA GLY A 420 44.74 -49.77 36.33
C GLY A 420 45.88 -49.29 35.47
N ALA A 421 47.03 -49.97 35.48
CA ALA A 421 48.07 -49.75 34.47
C ALA A 421 47.65 -50.38 33.13
N THR A 422 46.77 -49.68 32.37
CA THR A 422 46.37 -50.13 31.04
C THR A 422 47.60 -50.23 30.13
N HIS A 423 47.68 -51.35 29.45
CA HIS A 423 48.63 -51.60 28.37
C HIS A 423 48.61 -50.47 27.34
N THR A 424 49.48 -49.51 27.42
CA THR A 424 49.98 -48.81 26.23
C THR A 424 51.06 -49.61 25.60
N THR A 425 50.67 -50.50 24.74
CA THR A 425 51.58 -51.10 23.78
C THR A 425 52.05 -50.02 22.81
N PRO A 426 53.33 -49.93 22.48
CA PRO A 426 53.90 -48.93 21.58
C PRO A 426 53.34 -48.99 20.17
#